data_b9112b30c26567d3bfc71d4c364b9200
#
_entry.id   b9112b30c26567d3bfc71d4c364b9200
#
_cell.length_a   1.000
_cell.length_b   1.000
_cell.length_c   1.000
_cell.angle_alpha   90.00
_cell.angle_beta   90.00
_cell.angle_gamma   90.00
#
_symmetry.space_group_name_H-M   'P 1'
#
loop_
_entity.id
_entity.type
_entity.pdbx_description
1 polymer ?
#
loop_
_entity_poly.entity_id
_entity_poly.type
_entity_poly.pdbx_seq_one_letter_code
_entity_poly.pdbx_strand_id
1 'polypeptide(L)'
;MLFISCDKSYTSSIPDYPVQLDLNLTTTYPTFKNSYNKALTFEKKINVNDFIGYGGILVYTGFDGGYYAFDMSCPYEAKPKILVHPNGNGQAVCDSCKTIFDISYGIGNPTGRHRPNLPDTTALANQTLKRYKATFSGDILSIRR
;
A
#
# COMPACT_ATOMS: atom_id res chain seq x y z
N MET A 1 -34.06 14.40 12.20
CA MET A 1 -33.62 13.30 11.34
C MET A 1 -32.11 13.11 11.57
N LEU A 2 -31.76 12.09 12.34
CA LEU A 2 -30.34 11.78 12.64
C LEU A 2 -29.81 10.92 11.51
N PHE A 3 -28.91 11.49 10.68
CA PHE A 3 -28.13 10.73 9.74
C PHE A 3 -27.01 10.05 10.51
N ILE A 4 -27.17 8.78 10.86
CA ILE A 4 -26.08 7.95 11.32
C ILE A 4 -25.25 7.61 10.08
N SER A 5 -24.26 8.44 9.79
CA SER A 5 -23.22 8.09 8.85
C SER A 5 -22.39 6.96 9.48
N CYS A 6 -22.59 5.74 9.04
CA CYS A 6 -21.68 4.65 9.31
C CYS A 6 -20.42 4.86 8.43
N ASP A 7 -19.56 5.78 8.83
CA ASP A 7 -18.23 5.88 8.29
C ASP A 7 -17.44 4.67 8.78
N LYS A 8 -17.25 3.70 7.90
CA LYS A 8 -16.24 2.66 8.12
C LYS A 8 -14.88 3.35 8.04
N SER A 9 -14.41 3.82 9.17
CA SER A 9 -13.08 4.37 9.31
C SER A 9 -12.06 3.25 9.19
N TYR A 10 -11.34 3.22 8.07
CA TYR A 10 -10.21 2.32 7.90
C TYR A 10 -8.97 2.97 8.50
N THR A 11 -8.29 2.25 9.38
CA THR A 11 -7.05 2.69 10.03
C THR A 11 -5.94 1.68 9.75
N SER A 12 -4.69 2.11 9.91
CA SER A 12 -3.53 1.21 9.82
C SER A 12 -2.78 1.21 11.14
N SER A 13 -2.43 0.02 11.63
CA SER A 13 -1.61 -0.18 12.83
C SER A 13 -0.11 0.00 12.56
N ILE A 14 0.29 0.21 11.31
CA ILE A 14 1.69 0.35 10.93
C ILE A 14 2.25 1.67 11.45
N PRO A 15 3.40 1.65 12.18
CA PRO A 15 3.99 2.87 12.70
C PRO A 15 4.47 3.83 11.62
N ASP A 16 4.56 5.12 11.98
CA ASP A 16 5.08 6.16 11.09
C ASP A 16 6.61 6.13 11.05
N TYR A 17 7.15 5.54 9.99
CA TYR A 17 8.57 5.59 9.68
C TYR A 17 8.82 6.57 8.53
N PRO A 18 10.01 7.17 8.44
CA PRO A 18 10.34 8.08 7.36
C PRO A 18 10.17 7.44 5.99
N VAL A 19 9.62 8.20 5.04
CA VAL A 19 9.46 7.79 3.64
C VAL A 19 9.99 8.88 2.74
N GLN A 20 10.95 8.53 1.92
CA GLN A 20 11.50 9.37 0.87
C GLN A 20 12.01 8.47 -0.24
N LEU A 21 11.28 8.39 -1.34
CA LEU A 21 11.65 7.61 -2.49
C LEU A 21 11.25 8.37 -3.75
N ASP A 22 12.20 8.61 -4.64
CA ASP A 22 11.99 9.28 -5.90
C ASP A 22 12.31 8.33 -7.04
N LEU A 23 11.33 8.13 -7.93
CA LEU A 23 11.43 7.20 -9.06
C LEU A 23 11.36 7.98 -10.37
N ASN A 24 12.39 7.83 -11.20
CA ASN A 24 12.37 8.40 -12.55
C ASN A 24 11.61 7.45 -13.49
N LEU A 25 10.43 7.89 -13.92
CA LEU A 25 9.55 7.08 -14.78
C LEU A 25 9.88 7.20 -16.27
N THR A 26 10.82 8.07 -16.65
CA THR A 26 11.24 8.22 -18.04
C THR A 26 12.47 7.38 -18.34
N THR A 27 13.46 7.38 -17.46
CA THR A 27 14.74 6.69 -17.68
C THR A 27 14.85 5.34 -16.98
N THR A 28 14.43 5.26 -15.71
CA THR A 28 14.64 4.04 -14.89
C THR A 28 13.45 3.08 -14.97
N TYR A 29 12.23 3.61 -14.97
CA TYR A 29 11.00 2.80 -14.95
C TYR A 29 10.05 3.20 -16.09
N PRO A 30 10.48 3.18 -17.36
CA PRO A 30 9.66 3.69 -18.47
C PRO A 30 8.39 2.87 -18.71
N THR A 31 8.39 1.59 -18.40
CA THR A 31 7.23 0.71 -18.55
C THR A 31 6.16 0.96 -17.48
N PHE A 32 6.51 1.67 -16.40
CA PHE A 32 5.57 2.01 -15.34
C PHE A 32 4.80 3.30 -15.64
N LYS A 33 5.39 4.18 -16.42
CA LYS A 33 4.77 5.44 -16.84
C LYS A 33 3.54 5.16 -17.71
N ASN A 34 2.41 5.81 -17.40
CA ASN A 34 1.15 5.69 -18.14
C ASN A 34 0.62 4.24 -18.25
N SER A 35 0.98 3.39 -17.31
CA SER A 35 0.51 2.01 -17.26
C SER A 35 -0.70 1.84 -16.33
N TYR A 36 -1.31 0.68 -16.40
CA TYR A 36 -2.41 0.27 -15.54
C TYR A 36 -2.07 -1.08 -14.90
N ASN A 37 -2.50 -1.28 -13.67
CA ASN A 37 -2.33 -2.55 -12.96
C ASN A 37 -0.89 -3.05 -12.97
N LYS A 38 0.05 -2.15 -12.74
CA LYS A 38 1.48 -2.44 -12.61
C LYS A 38 1.94 -2.14 -11.19
N ALA A 39 2.85 -2.95 -10.69
CA ALA A 39 3.40 -2.79 -9.35
C ALA A 39 4.92 -2.79 -9.36
N LEU A 40 5.50 -1.97 -8.49
CA LEU A 40 6.92 -1.99 -8.15
C LEU A 40 7.03 -2.15 -6.63
N THR A 41 7.93 -3.02 -6.18
CA THR A 41 8.15 -3.25 -4.76
C THR A 41 9.59 -2.91 -4.38
N PHE A 42 9.74 -2.23 -3.24
CA PHE A 42 11.03 -1.77 -2.73
C PHE A 42 11.20 -2.25 -1.29
N GLU A 43 11.74 -3.45 -1.14
CA GLU A 43 12.02 -4.06 0.16
C GLU A 43 13.37 -3.62 0.72
N LYS A 44 14.21 -3.02 -0.13
CA LYS A 44 15.53 -2.49 0.21
C LYS A 44 15.71 -1.11 -0.38
N LYS A 45 16.52 -0.28 0.27
CA LYS A 45 16.91 1.02 -0.27
C LYS A 45 17.69 0.87 -1.58
N ILE A 46 17.40 1.73 -2.54
CA ILE A 46 18.16 1.83 -3.78
C ILE A 46 19.37 2.75 -3.56
N ASN A 47 19.12 3.88 -2.91
CA ASN A 47 20.15 4.89 -2.61
C ASN A 47 20.28 5.10 -1.11
N VAL A 48 21.43 5.64 -0.70
CA VAL A 48 21.71 5.93 0.71
C VAL A 48 20.68 6.86 1.35
N ASN A 49 20.18 7.81 0.57
CA ASN A 49 19.22 8.83 1.03
C ASN A 49 17.75 8.36 0.98
N ASP A 50 17.48 7.13 0.54
CA ASP A 50 16.14 6.61 0.50
C ASP A 50 15.66 6.21 1.90
N PHE A 51 14.36 6.46 2.14
CA PHE A 51 13.64 5.97 3.32
C PHE A 51 12.40 5.25 2.83
N ILE A 52 12.28 3.98 3.17
CA ILE A 52 11.27 3.08 2.62
C ILE A 52 10.21 2.65 3.64
N GLY A 53 9.95 3.47 4.65
CA GLY A 53 8.91 3.20 5.63
C GLY A 53 9.25 2.07 6.58
N TYR A 54 8.22 1.38 7.03
CA TYR A 54 8.34 0.32 8.03
C TYR A 54 8.71 -1.05 7.42
N GLY A 55 7.98 -1.48 6.38
CA GLY A 55 8.18 -2.79 5.74
C GLY A 55 8.62 -2.73 4.29
N GLY A 56 8.95 -1.56 3.77
CA GLY A 56 9.20 -1.33 2.36
C GLY A 56 8.03 -0.64 1.68
N ILE A 57 8.16 -0.33 0.41
CA ILE A 57 7.15 0.42 -0.35
C ILE A 57 6.66 -0.40 -1.54
N LEU A 58 5.35 -0.53 -1.64
CA LEU A 58 4.64 -0.99 -2.83
C LEU A 58 4.13 0.23 -3.59
N VAL A 59 4.60 0.43 -4.81
CA VAL A 59 4.09 1.46 -5.71
C VAL A 59 3.23 0.80 -6.78
N TYR A 60 2.05 1.34 -7.02
CA TYR A 60 1.06 0.71 -7.88
C TYR A 60 0.39 1.72 -8.81
N THR A 61 0.21 1.31 -10.07
CA THR A 61 -0.64 2.06 -11.01
C THR A 61 -2.03 1.46 -11.01
N GLY A 62 -3.01 2.24 -10.55
CA GLY A 62 -4.39 1.79 -10.44
C GLY A 62 -5.07 1.60 -11.78
N PHE A 63 -6.27 1.03 -11.76
CA PHE A 63 -7.11 0.90 -12.95
C PHE A 63 -7.58 2.24 -13.50
N ASP A 64 -7.54 3.29 -12.68
CA ASP A 64 -7.82 4.68 -13.05
C ASP A 64 -6.60 5.42 -13.62
N GLY A 65 -5.44 4.76 -13.71
CA GLY A 65 -4.18 5.35 -14.14
C GLY A 65 -3.47 6.19 -13.08
N GLY A 66 -3.99 6.25 -11.86
CA GLY A 66 -3.37 6.95 -10.73
C GLY A 66 -2.16 6.20 -10.18
N TYR A 67 -1.22 6.94 -9.59
CA TYR A 67 -0.07 6.36 -8.88
C TYR A 67 -0.38 6.31 -7.38
N TYR A 68 -0.18 5.14 -6.79
CA TYR A 68 -0.45 4.90 -5.38
C TYR A 68 0.74 4.24 -4.71
N ALA A 69 0.91 4.51 -3.42
CA ALA A 69 2.02 3.93 -2.65
C ALA A 69 1.53 3.47 -1.28
N PHE A 70 2.02 2.31 -0.87
CA PHE A 70 1.66 1.67 0.39
C PHE A 70 2.91 1.14 1.10
N ASP A 71 2.86 1.08 2.43
CA ASP A 71 3.81 0.27 3.17
C ASP A 71 3.52 -1.21 2.90
N MET A 72 4.55 -1.99 2.69
CA MET A 72 4.41 -3.41 2.42
C MET A 72 4.12 -4.24 3.66
N SER A 73 4.27 -3.69 4.85
CA SER A 73 3.97 -4.43 6.07
C SER A 73 2.47 -4.68 6.20
N CYS A 74 2.12 -5.93 6.52
CA CYS A 74 0.72 -6.30 6.76
C CYS A 74 0.20 -5.63 8.03
N PRO A 75 -0.87 -4.84 7.99
CA PRO A 75 -1.39 -4.15 9.18
C PRO A 75 -1.95 -5.08 10.24
N TYR A 76 -2.36 -6.29 9.86
CA TYR A 76 -2.84 -7.31 10.81
C TYR A 76 -1.70 -7.98 11.57
N GLU A 77 -0.53 -8.12 10.96
CA GLU A 77 0.66 -8.69 11.61
C GLU A 77 1.50 -7.62 12.29
N ALA A 78 1.51 -6.40 11.75
CA ALA A 78 2.24 -5.23 12.25
C ALA A 78 3.72 -5.51 12.54
N LYS A 79 4.37 -6.26 11.64
CA LYS A 79 5.79 -6.62 11.71
C LYS A 79 6.50 -6.22 10.42
N PRO A 80 7.73 -5.66 10.50
CA PRO A 80 8.41 -5.12 9.31
C PRO A 80 8.80 -6.17 8.28
N LYS A 81 8.84 -7.45 8.66
CA LYS A 81 9.24 -8.54 7.76
C LYS A 81 8.07 -9.41 7.28
N ILE A 82 6.86 -9.15 7.72
CA ILE A 82 5.67 -9.84 7.23
C ILE A 82 4.97 -8.91 6.25
N LEU A 83 5.15 -9.21 4.96
CA LEU A 83 4.85 -8.31 3.87
C LEU A 83 3.62 -8.76 3.09
N VAL A 84 3.01 -7.79 2.42
CA VAL A 84 2.04 -8.03 1.36
C VAL A 84 2.72 -7.95 0.01
N HIS A 85 2.28 -8.77 -0.94
CA HIS A 85 2.79 -8.75 -2.30
C HIS A 85 1.64 -8.63 -3.32
N PRO A 86 1.85 -7.89 -4.41
CA PRO A 86 0.82 -7.75 -5.45
C PRO A 86 0.61 -9.09 -6.17
N ASN A 87 -0.65 -9.39 -6.48
CA ASN A 87 -1.00 -10.64 -7.19
C ASN A 87 -1.28 -10.46 -8.68
N GLY A 88 -1.15 -9.23 -9.21
CA GLY A 88 -1.43 -8.92 -10.61
C GLY A 88 -2.90 -8.64 -10.94
N ASN A 89 -3.81 -8.75 -9.97
CA ASN A 89 -5.26 -8.56 -10.15
C ASN A 89 -5.82 -7.34 -9.39
N GLY A 90 -4.99 -6.33 -9.13
CA GLY A 90 -5.41 -5.16 -8.35
C GLY A 90 -5.49 -5.42 -6.86
N GLN A 91 -4.81 -6.45 -6.39
CA GLN A 91 -4.81 -6.86 -5.00
C GLN A 91 -3.39 -7.07 -4.49
N ALA A 92 -3.21 -6.88 -3.18
CA ALA A 92 -2.00 -7.28 -2.46
C ALA A 92 -2.38 -8.28 -1.38
N VAL A 93 -1.58 -9.33 -1.23
CA VAL A 93 -1.87 -10.46 -0.33
C VAL A 93 -0.76 -10.59 0.68
N CYS A 94 -1.12 -10.72 1.97
CA CYS A 94 -0.17 -10.97 3.04
C CYS A 94 0.42 -12.38 2.93
N ASP A 95 1.74 -12.49 3.02
CA ASP A 95 2.43 -13.77 2.94
C ASP A 95 2.10 -14.72 4.09
N SER A 96 1.80 -14.18 5.27
CA SER A 96 1.53 -14.95 6.48
C SER A 96 0.04 -15.22 6.69
N CYS A 97 -0.77 -14.20 6.89
CA CYS A 97 -2.19 -14.38 7.22
C CYS A 97 -3.09 -14.49 5.99
N LYS A 98 -2.55 -14.32 4.78
CA LYS A 98 -3.27 -14.41 3.50
C LYS A 98 -4.41 -13.41 3.35
N THR A 99 -4.47 -12.38 4.17
CA THR A 99 -5.43 -11.29 4.00
C THR A 99 -5.21 -10.61 2.65
N ILE A 100 -6.31 -10.38 1.94
CA ILE A 100 -6.31 -9.74 0.62
C ILE A 100 -6.72 -8.28 0.78
N PHE A 101 -5.91 -7.37 0.22
CA PHE A 101 -6.18 -5.94 0.22
C PHE A 101 -6.42 -5.47 -1.21
N ASP A 102 -7.47 -4.68 -1.41
CA ASP A 102 -7.76 -4.06 -2.70
C ASP A 102 -6.91 -2.81 -2.88
N ILE A 103 -6.03 -2.82 -3.88
CA ILE A 103 -5.17 -1.68 -4.22
C ILE A 103 -5.55 -1.05 -5.56
N SER A 104 -6.59 -1.55 -6.21
CA SER A 104 -6.95 -1.17 -7.59
C SER A 104 -7.22 0.32 -7.78
N TYR A 105 -7.73 1.00 -6.76
CA TYR A 105 -8.01 2.44 -6.77
C TYR A 105 -7.31 3.20 -5.64
N GLY A 106 -6.25 2.62 -5.08
CA GLY A 106 -5.40 3.29 -4.11
C GLY A 106 -5.91 3.31 -2.67
N ILE A 107 -6.93 2.54 -2.34
CA ILE A 107 -7.49 2.53 -0.98
C ILE A 107 -6.72 1.60 -0.05
N GLY A 108 -6.45 0.37 -0.47
CA GLY A 108 -5.75 -0.63 0.34
C GLY A 108 -6.62 -1.28 1.41
N ASN A 109 -7.93 -1.32 1.21
CA ASN A 109 -8.88 -1.92 2.17
C ASN A 109 -8.85 -3.45 2.10
N PRO A 110 -9.08 -4.15 3.23
CA PRO A 110 -9.18 -5.60 3.22
C PRO A 110 -10.48 -6.05 2.57
N THR A 111 -10.40 -7.00 1.63
CA THR A 111 -11.54 -7.56 0.91
C THR A 111 -11.77 -9.04 1.20
N GLY A 112 -10.71 -9.77 1.54
CA GLY A 112 -10.78 -11.17 1.90
C GLY A 112 -9.98 -11.44 3.15
N ARG A 113 -10.62 -12.02 4.17
CA ARG A 113 -9.95 -12.39 5.41
C ARG A 113 -9.66 -13.87 5.42
N HIS A 114 -8.42 -14.19 5.68
CA HIS A 114 -8.01 -15.55 5.99
C HIS A 114 -7.74 -15.78 7.49
N ARG A 115 -8.19 -14.86 8.34
CA ARG A 115 -8.22 -15.06 9.80
C ARG A 115 -9.66 -15.26 10.27
N PRO A 116 -10.17 -16.51 10.26
CA PRO A 116 -11.56 -16.78 10.61
C PRO A 116 -11.90 -16.50 12.08
N ASN A 117 -10.88 -16.32 12.93
CA ASN A 117 -11.05 -16.13 14.36
C ASN A 117 -10.99 -14.66 14.81
N LEU A 118 -10.87 -13.71 13.89
CA LEU A 118 -10.87 -12.30 14.25
C LEU A 118 -12.29 -11.74 14.12
N PRO A 119 -12.99 -11.45 15.23
CA PRO A 119 -14.34 -10.90 15.13
C PRO A 119 -14.33 -9.52 14.47
N ASP A 120 -15.36 -9.25 13.66
CA ASP A 120 -15.51 -7.99 12.92
C ASP A 120 -15.62 -6.75 13.80
N THR A 121 -15.86 -6.94 15.09
CA THR A 121 -16.00 -5.89 16.09
C THR A 121 -14.69 -5.47 16.75
N THR A 122 -13.56 -6.14 16.43
CA THR A 122 -12.27 -5.76 17.01
C THR A 122 -11.68 -4.54 16.33
N ALA A 123 -10.79 -3.83 17.04
CA ALA A 123 -10.04 -2.70 16.48
C ALA A 123 -9.19 -3.08 15.25
N LEU A 124 -8.89 -4.37 15.08
CA LEU A 124 -8.15 -4.91 13.93
C LEU A 124 -9.03 -5.25 12.73
N ALA A 125 -10.37 -5.19 12.87
CA ALA A 125 -11.32 -5.64 11.86
C ALA A 125 -11.26 -4.84 10.56
N ASN A 126 -10.90 -3.56 10.62
CA ASN A 126 -10.91 -2.62 9.50
C ASN A 126 -9.52 -2.04 9.22
N GLN A 127 -8.48 -2.85 9.32
CA GLN A 127 -7.13 -2.41 8.99
C GLN A 127 -6.95 -2.25 7.49
N THR A 128 -6.47 -1.07 7.05
CA THR A 128 -6.00 -0.87 5.68
C THR A 128 -4.48 -0.98 5.62
N LEU A 129 -3.97 -1.19 4.41
CA LEU A 129 -2.56 -0.92 4.16
C LEU A 129 -2.27 0.54 4.50
N LYS A 130 -1.09 0.81 5.06
CA LYS A 130 -0.66 2.19 5.31
C LYS A 130 -0.35 2.86 3.99
N ARG A 131 -1.04 3.96 3.70
CA ARG A 131 -0.89 4.70 2.45
C ARG A 131 0.16 5.79 2.60
N TYR A 132 0.88 6.01 1.53
CA TYR A 132 1.83 7.10 1.38
C TYR A 132 1.39 8.05 0.26
N LYS A 133 1.89 9.26 0.29
CA LYS A 133 1.61 10.25 -0.73
C LYS A 133 2.49 10.00 -1.95
N ALA A 134 1.87 9.78 -3.11
CA ALA A 134 2.55 9.62 -4.39
C ALA A 134 2.23 10.82 -5.27
N THR A 135 3.25 11.58 -5.67
CA THR A 135 3.10 12.77 -6.48
C THR A 135 3.98 12.65 -7.72
N PHE A 136 3.36 12.69 -8.91
CA PHE A 136 4.06 12.66 -10.19
C PHE A 136 4.20 14.07 -10.74
N SER A 137 5.42 14.51 -10.99
CA SER A 137 5.72 15.81 -11.57
C SER A 137 6.91 15.71 -12.50
N GLY A 138 6.72 16.14 -13.76
CA GLY A 138 7.74 15.98 -14.80
C GLY A 138 8.02 14.51 -15.08
N ASP A 139 9.21 14.06 -14.71
CA ASP A 139 9.65 12.66 -14.90
C ASP A 139 9.71 11.88 -13.59
N ILE A 140 9.49 12.53 -12.45
CA ILE A 140 9.75 11.97 -11.13
C ILE A 140 8.45 11.68 -10.40
N LEU A 141 8.30 10.43 -9.97
CA LEU A 141 7.29 10.03 -9.01
C LEU A 141 7.91 10.07 -7.61
N SER A 142 7.41 11.00 -6.80
CA SER A 142 7.90 11.21 -5.42
C SER A 142 6.97 10.55 -4.43
N ILE A 143 7.52 9.68 -3.59
CA ILE A 143 6.80 9.00 -2.52
C ILE A 143 7.22 9.61 -1.19
N ARG A 144 6.24 10.07 -0.42
CA ARG A 144 6.44 10.69 0.90
C ARG A 144 5.39 10.18 1.89
N ARG A 145 5.70 10.35 3.16
CA ARG A 145 4.79 10.02 4.27
C ARG A 145 3.55 10.92 4.27
#